data_31a21c517aeed17a036a765b2e6425fd
#
_entry.id   31a21c517aeed17a036a765b2e6425fd
#
_cell.length_a   1.000
_cell.length_b   1.000
_cell.length_c   1.000
_cell.angle_alpha   90.00
_cell.angle_beta   90.00
_cell.angle_gamma   90.00
#
_symmetry.space_group_name_H-M   'P 1'
#
loop_
_entity.id
_entity.type
_entity.pdbx_description
1 polymer ?
#
loop_
_entity_poly.entity_id
_entity_poly.type
_entity_poly.pdbx_seq_one_letter_code
_entity_poly.pdbx_strand_id
1 'polypeptide(L)'
;INTAFGGSTAYGLNVYLEDLVLRYEPKQVFIYEGDNDIAAGRDTRTILEHLDTIFTRIWEQNPETEIVYIAAKPSPLRWEMRKEYEALNKAVERRAKKEDRLVFADVYSPMLQKGKVREDLFVEDRLHMNRTGYAIWAEVIRPLVME
;
A
#
# COMPACT_ATOMS: atom_id res chain seq x y z
N ILE A 1 -5.35 -8.20 13.60
CA ILE A 1 -4.28 -7.47 14.31
C ILE A 1 -3.92 -6.27 13.48
N ASN A 2 -3.73 -5.11 14.11
CA ASN A 2 -3.26 -3.89 13.46
C ASN A 2 -1.93 -3.47 14.08
N THR A 3 -0.87 -3.50 13.27
CA THR A 3 0.49 -3.12 13.65
C THR A 3 0.98 -1.89 12.89
N ALA A 4 0.10 -1.22 12.13
CA ALA A 4 0.44 -0.03 11.35
C ALA A 4 0.80 1.16 12.26
N PHE A 5 1.75 1.98 11.81
CA PHE A 5 2.18 3.20 12.51
C PHE A 5 2.45 4.33 11.52
N GLY A 6 2.35 5.57 12.01
CA GLY A 6 2.57 6.75 11.18
C GLY A 6 4.03 6.90 10.74
N GLY A 7 4.24 7.37 9.50
CA GLY A 7 5.57 7.61 8.96
C GLY A 7 6.32 6.36 8.49
N SER A 8 5.67 5.18 8.47
CA SER A 8 6.32 3.94 8.02
C SER A 8 6.74 4.03 6.55
N THR A 9 7.78 3.28 6.21
CA THR A 9 8.34 3.13 4.87
C THR A 9 8.57 1.64 4.58
N ALA A 10 8.65 1.26 3.31
CA ALA A 10 8.96 -0.12 2.92
C ALA A 10 10.27 -0.62 3.55
N TYR A 11 11.29 0.26 3.65
CA TYR A 11 12.51 -0.06 4.40
C TYR A 11 12.23 -0.33 5.88
N GLY A 12 11.48 0.55 6.54
CA GLY A 12 11.14 0.40 7.96
C GLY A 12 10.34 -0.88 8.23
N LEU A 13 9.34 -1.17 7.39
CA LEU A 13 8.58 -2.42 7.48
C LEU A 13 9.50 -3.64 7.32
N ASN A 14 10.45 -3.60 6.38
CA ASN A 14 11.39 -4.71 6.17
C ASN A 14 12.29 -4.95 7.38
N VAL A 15 12.77 -3.88 8.04
CA VAL A 15 13.59 -3.96 9.27
C VAL A 15 12.82 -4.60 10.42
N TYR A 16 11.58 -4.18 10.64
CA TYR A 16 10.73 -4.64 11.75
C TYR A 16 9.74 -5.75 11.35
N LEU A 17 9.96 -6.41 10.21
CA LEU A 17 9.00 -7.37 9.67
C LEU A 17 8.68 -8.52 10.64
N GLU A 18 9.68 -8.98 11.39
CA GLU A 18 9.49 -10.01 12.42
C GLU A 18 8.44 -9.61 13.45
N ASP A 19 8.61 -8.42 14.03
CA ASP A 19 7.72 -7.93 15.08
C ASP A 19 6.36 -7.48 14.58
N LEU A 20 6.29 -6.97 13.34
CA LEU A 20 5.06 -6.38 12.80
C LEU A 20 4.19 -7.40 12.06
N VAL A 21 4.78 -8.47 11.50
CA VAL A 21 4.08 -9.41 10.63
C VAL A 21 4.41 -10.87 10.98
N LEU A 22 5.68 -11.26 10.89
CA LEU A 22 6.05 -12.68 10.84
C LEU A 22 5.69 -13.43 12.13
N ARG A 23 5.91 -12.85 13.28
CA ARG A 23 5.58 -13.45 14.59
C ARG A 23 4.10 -13.83 14.77
N TYR A 24 3.21 -13.29 13.94
CA TYR A 24 1.77 -13.57 14.00
C TYR A 24 1.35 -14.69 13.06
N GLU A 25 2.23 -15.19 12.20
CA GLU A 25 1.97 -16.23 11.21
C GLU A 25 0.65 -16.01 10.44
N PRO A 26 0.43 -14.82 9.84
CA PRO A 26 -0.87 -14.46 9.28
C PRO A 26 -1.20 -15.31 8.06
N LYS A 27 -2.47 -15.69 7.91
CA LYS A 27 -3.00 -16.27 6.67
C LYS A 27 -3.15 -15.22 5.57
N GLN A 28 -3.43 -13.98 5.97
CA GLN A 28 -3.58 -12.83 5.08
C GLN A 28 -2.96 -11.60 5.74
N VAL A 29 -2.24 -10.80 4.97
CA VAL A 29 -1.65 -9.55 5.43
C VAL A 29 -1.95 -8.41 4.46
N PHE A 30 -2.41 -7.29 4.98
CA PHE A 30 -2.61 -6.06 4.24
C PHE A 30 -1.40 -5.15 4.44
N ILE A 31 -0.77 -4.74 3.34
CA ILE A 31 0.42 -3.89 3.35
C ILE A 31 0.10 -2.58 2.63
N TYR A 32 0.32 -1.46 3.33
CA TYR A 32 0.26 -0.11 2.78
C TYR A 32 1.60 0.58 3.00
N GLU A 33 2.43 0.60 1.98
CA GLU A 33 3.76 1.22 1.98
C GLU A 33 4.06 1.88 0.63
N GLY A 34 5.01 2.79 0.60
CA GLY A 34 5.43 3.53 -0.59
C GLY A 34 5.08 5.01 -0.56
N ASP A 35 3.99 5.40 0.11
CA ASP A 35 3.55 6.80 0.21
C ASP A 35 4.64 7.69 0.86
N ASN A 36 5.17 7.26 2.01
CA ASN A 36 6.24 8.00 2.70
C ASN A 36 7.60 7.82 2.03
N ASP A 37 7.85 6.69 1.38
CA ASP A 37 9.07 6.46 0.60
C ASP A 37 9.19 7.46 -0.54
N ILE A 38 8.12 7.63 -1.32
CA ILE A 38 8.06 8.61 -2.43
C ILE A 38 8.24 10.03 -1.88
N ALA A 39 7.53 10.38 -0.81
CA ALA A 39 7.66 11.69 -0.17
C ALA A 39 9.08 11.97 0.35
N ALA A 40 9.82 10.94 0.74
CA ALA A 40 11.22 11.02 1.13
C ALA A 40 12.19 11.03 -0.07
N GLY A 41 11.69 11.06 -1.30
CA GLY A 41 12.49 11.11 -2.52
C GLY A 41 13.12 9.79 -2.94
N ARG A 42 12.63 8.64 -2.42
CA ARG A 42 13.08 7.32 -2.88
C ARG A 42 12.50 7.02 -4.25
N ASP A 43 13.33 6.47 -5.12
CA ASP A 43 12.89 6.06 -6.44
C ASP A 43 12.07 4.75 -6.39
N THR A 44 11.27 4.55 -7.42
CA THR A 44 10.38 3.39 -7.54
C THR A 44 11.15 2.06 -7.47
N ARG A 45 12.35 1.99 -8.02
CA ARG A 45 13.16 0.76 -8.01
C ARG A 45 13.55 0.38 -6.58
N THR A 46 14.05 1.32 -5.81
CA THR A 46 14.45 1.10 -4.40
C THR A 46 13.25 0.66 -3.56
N ILE A 47 12.09 1.28 -3.74
CA ILE A 47 10.86 0.89 -3.03
C ILE A 47 10.46 -0.54 -3.38
N LEU A 48 10.50 -0.89 -4.67
CA LEU A 48 10.16 -2.23 -5.13
C LEU A 48 11.12 -3.31 -4.62
N GLU A 49 12.42 -3.02 -4.54
CA GLU A 49 13.41 -3.94 -3.96
C GLU A 49 13.07 -4.26 -2.49
N HIS A 50 12.65 -3.26 -1.72
CA HIS A 50 12.19 -3.48 -0.34
C HIS A 50 10.88 -4.26 -0.27
N LEU A 51 9.89 -3.94 -1.11
CA LEU A 51 8.63 -4.67 -1.17
C LEU A 51 8.83 -6.13 -1.58
N ASP A 52 9.63 -6.38 -2.61
CA ASP A 52 9.96 -7.74 -3.07
C ASP A 52 10.64 -8.55 -1.95
N THR A 53 11.52 -7.93 -1.18
CA THR A 53 12.14 -8.56 0.01
C THR A 53 11.11 -8.89 1.07
N ILE A 54 10.18 -7.97 1.36
CA ILE A 54 9.10 -8.19 2.34
C ILE A 54 8.22 -9.38 1.90
N PHE A 55 7.77 -9.38 0.65
CA PHE A 55 6.93 -10.45 0.11
C PHE A 55 7.64 -11.80 0.19
N THR A 56 8.90 -11.86 -0.24
CA THR A 56 9.72 -13.07 -0.18
C THR A 56 9.83 -13.61 1.25
N ARG A 57 10.18 -12.75 2.22
CA ARG A 57 10.32 -13.15 3.63
C ARG A 57 9.01 -13.67 4.23
N ILE A 58 7.87 -13.08 3.87
CA ILE A 58 6.56 -13.57 4.31
C ILE A 58 6.30 -14.98 3.76
N TRP A 59 6.54 -15.20 2.46
CA TRP A 59 6.31 -16.51 1.83
C TRP A 59 7.36 -17.55 2.19
N GLU A 60 8.58 -17.17 2.54
CA GLU A 60 9.58 -18.10 3.09
C GLU A 60 9.13 -18.69 4.42
N GLN A 61 8.47 -17.89 5.26
CA GLN A 61 7.94 -18.37 6.53
C GLN A 61 6.63 -19.14 6.36
N ASN A 62 5.68 -18.62 5.59
CA ASN A 62 4.42 -19.27 5.29
C ASN A 62 4.05 -19.11 3.81
N PRO A 63 4.30 -20.14 2.98
CA PRO A 63 4.04 -20.10 1.55
C PRO A 63 2.58 -19.84 1.15
N GLU A 64 1.63 -20.10 2.08
CA GLU A 64 0.21 -19.95 1.81
C GLU A 64 -0.34 -18.57 2.20
N THR A 65 0.47 -17.69 2.77
CA THR A 65 0.02 -16.34 3.14
C THR A 65 -0.36 -15.53 1.90
N GLU A 66 -1.60 -15.04 1.87
CA GLU A 66 -2.02 -14.06 0.89
C GLU A 66 -1.57 -12.66 1.32
N ILE A 67 -0.94 -11.93 0.41
CA ILE A 67 -0.55 -10.53 0.60
C ILE A 67 -1.49 -9.65 -0.21
N VAL A 68 -2.18 -8.74 0.47
CA VAL A 68 -2.96 -7.67 -0.17
C VAL A 68 -2.16 -6.38 -0.09
N TYR A 69 -1.59 -5.95 -1.21
CA TYR A 69 -0.92 -4.65 -1.28
C TYR A 69 -1.94 -3.57 -1.61
N ILE A 70 -2.10 -2.62 -0.72
CA ILE A 70 -2.96 -1.46 -0.89
C ILE A 70 -2.19 -0.41 -1.69
N ALA A 71 -2.72 -0.01 -2.84
CA ALA A 71 -2.10 1.00 -3.70
C ALA A 71 -1.74 2.27 -2.92
N ALA A 72 -0.56 2.83 -3.17
CA ALA A 72 -0.19 4.12 -2.63
C ALA A 72 -1.19 5.18 -3.12
N LYS A 73 -1.94 5.79 -2.19
CA LYS A 73 -3.06 6.69 -2.50
C LYS A 73 -2.58 8.02 -3.05
N PRO A 74 -3.37 8.67 -3.92
CA PRO A 74 -3.10 10.06 -4.29
C PRO A 74 -3.41 10.98 -3.11
N SER A 75 -2.81 12.15 -3.07
CA SER A 75 -3.22 13.22 -2.16
C SER A 75 -3.02 14.59 -2.79
N PRO A 76 -3.81 15.60 -2.41
CA PRO A 76 -3.59 16.95 -2.90
C PRO A 76 -2.22 17.51 -2.53
N LEU A 77 -1.75 17.22 -1.30
CA LEU A 77 -0.43 17.68 -0.84
C LEU A 77 0.73 17.12 -1.66
N ARG A 78 0.62 15.87 -2.13
CA ARG A 78 1.68 15.15 -2.87
C ARG A 78 1.35 14.98 -4.35
N TRP A 79 0.40 15.76 -4.89
CA TRP A 79 -0.10 15.59 -6.26
C TRP A 79 0.97 15.80 -7.33
N GLU A 80 1.95 16.64 -7.07
CA GLU A 80 3.07 16.85 -8.00
C GLU A 80 3.89 15.59 -8.23
N MET A 81 3.95 14.69 -7.25
CA MET A 81 4.64 13.40 -7.33
C MET A 81 3.75 12.25 -7.87
N ARG A 82 2.58 12.57 -8.46
CA ARG A 82 1.62 11.53 -8.90
C ARG A 82 2.20 10.51 -9.87
N LYS A 83 3.18 10.90 -10.70
CA LYS A 83 3.82 9.99 -11.65
C LYS A 83 4.61 8.88 -10.96
N GLU A 84 5.25 9.19 -9.85
CA GLU A 84 5.97 8.25 -9.00
C GLU A 84 4.99 7.28 -8.33
N TYR A 85 3.86 7.77 -7.83
CA TYR A 85 2.78 6.93 -7.27
C TYR A 85 2.22 5.99 -8.33
N GLU A 86 1.87 6.50 -9.50
CA GLU A 86 1.35 5.70 -10.63
C GLU A 86 2.37 4.66 -11.09
N ALA A 87 3.65 5.02 -11.16
CA ALA A 87 4.72 4.09 -11.53
C ALA A 87 4.87 2.95 -10.52
N LEU A 88 4.88 3.26 -9.23
CA LEU A 88 4.94 2.27 -8.16
C LEU A 88 3.71 1.34 -8.20
N ASN A 89 2.52 1.91 -8.20
CA ASN A 89 1.27 1.15 -8.22
C ASN A 89 1.20 0.21 -9.44
N LYS A 90 1.52 0.71 -10.62
CA LYS A 90 1.57 -0.09 -11.84
C LYS A 90 2.59 -1.21 -11.79
N ALA A 91 3.72 -0.99 -11.13
CA ALA A 91 4.75 -2.01 -10.98
C ALA A 91 4.31 -3.13 -10.04
N VAL A 92 3.67 -2.80 -8.91
CA VAL A 92 3.13 -3.81 -7.98
C VAL A 92 1.94 -4.54 -8.61
N GLU A 93 1.04 -3.84 -9.31
CA GLU A 93 -0.06 -4.47 -10.04
C GLU A 93 0.43 -5.51 -11.06
N ARG A 94 1.52 -5.21 -11.78
CA ARG A 94 2.14 -6.18 -12.70
C ARG A 94 2.72 -7.41 -12.00
N ARG A 95 3.19 -7.26 -10.75
CA ARG A 95 3.62 -8.40 -9.92
C ARG A 95 2.44 -9.26 -9.51
N ALA A 96 1.36 -8.63 -9.05
CA ALA A 96 0.13 -9.33 -8.67
C ALA A 96 -0.48 -10.15 -9.82
N LYS A 97 -0.35 -9.68 -11.06
CA LYS A 97 -0.79 -10.46 -12.25
C LYS A 97 0.02 -11.73 -12.52
N LYS A 98 1.17 -11.92 -11.84
CA LYS A 98 2.08 -13.07 -12.03
C LYS A 98 2.24 -13.93 -10.79
N GLU A 99 1.64 -13.52 -9.68
CA GLU A 99 1.76 -14.20 -8.40
C GLU A 99 0.39 -14.25 -7.73
N ASP A 100 -0.21 -15.42 -7.71
CA ASP A 100 -1.58 -15.63 -7.23
C ASP A 100 -1.77 -15.29 -5.74
N ARG A 101 -0.67 -15.30 -4.96
CA ARG A 101 -0.68 -14.94 -3.53
C ARG A 101 -0.55 -13.44 -3.26
N LEU A 102 -0.41 -12.64 -4.32
CA LEU A 102 -0.33 -11.18 -4.23
C LEU A 102 -1.56 -10.55 -4.89
N VAL A 103 -2.34 -9.86 -4.09
CA VAL A 103 -3.52 -9.10 -4.54
C VAL A 103 -3.19 -7.61 -4.55
N PHE A 104 -3.51 -6.92 -5.63
CA PHE A 104 -3.40 -5.46 -5.73
C PHE A 104 -4.74 -4.80 -5.46
N ALA A 105 -4.87 -4.08 -4.35
CA ALA A 105 -6.06 -3.33 -3.99
C ALA A 105 -5.97 -1.90 -4.52
N ASP A 106 -6.63 -1.61 -5.63
CA ASP A 106 -6.63 -0.28 -6.26
C ASP A 106 -7.54 0.70 -5.51
N VAL A 107 -6.99 1.34 -4.49
CA VAL A 107 -7.62 2.48 -3.82
C VAL A 107 -7.29 3.82 -4.49
N TYR A 108 -6.38 3.83 -5.46
CA TYR A 108 -5.93 5.05 -6.15
C TYR A 108 -6.99 5.58 -7.13
N SER A 109 -7.44 4.73 -8.05
CA SER A 109 -8.36 5.12 -9.12
C SER A 109 -9.68 5.71 -8.62
N PRO A 110 -10.38 5.14 -7.61
CA PRO A 110 -11.64 5.69 -7.13
C PRO A 110 -11.50 7.03 -6.37
N MET A 111 -10.26 7.40 -5.98
CA MET A 111 -9.99 8.70 -5.36
C MET A 111 -9.76 9.82 -6.38
N LEU A 112 -9.85 9.52 -7.68
CA LEU A 112 -9.73 10.50 -8.75
C LEU A 112 -11.11 10.89 -9.31
N GLN A 113 -11.21 12.11 -9.79
CA GLN A 113 -12.32 12.58 -10.60
C GLN A 113 -11.77 13.40 -11.78
N LYS A 114 -12.14 13.03 -13.00
CA LYS A 114 -11.65 13.67 -14.23
C LYS A 114 -10.13 13.78 -14.29
N GLY A 115 -9.43 12.73 -13.83
CA GLY A 115 -7.96 12.66 -13.83
C GLY A 115 -7.26 13.52 -12.76
N LYS A 116 -8.00 14.05 -11.78
CA LYS A 116 -7.45 14.81 -10.65
C LYS A 116 -7.85 14.20 -9.33
N VAL A 117 -7.01 14.36 -8.32
CA VAL A 117 -7.34 13.90 -6.97
C VAL A 117 -8.56 14.67 -6.42
N ARG A 118 -9.46 13.96 -5.77
CA ARG A 118 -10.64 14.51 -5.11
C ARG A 118 -10.23 15.13 -3.78
N GLU A 119 -10.27 16.47 -3.68
CA GLU A 119 -9.89 17.19 -2.45
C GLU A 119 -10.88 16.99 -1.30
N ASP A 120 -12.15 16.71 -1.61
CA ASP A 120 -13.21 16.44 -0.63
C ASP A 120 -13.02 15.17 0.21
N LEU A 121 -12.02 14.34 -0.13
CA LEU A 121 -11.70 13.10 0.58
C LEU A 121 -10.67 13.28 1.72
N PHE A 122 -10.15 14.50 1.91
CA PHE A 122 -9.03 14.75 2.81
C PHE A 122 -9.40 15.76 3.92
N VAL A 123 -8.67 15.68 5.03
CA VAL A 123 -8.72 16.69 6.08
C VAL A 123 -7.87 17.92 5.68
N GLU A 124 -7.80 18.94 6.54
CA GLU A 124 -7.15 20.22 6.25
C GLU A 124 -5.68 20.12 5.84
N ASP A 125 -4.96 19.09 6.29
CA ASP A 125 -3.57 18.87 5.90
C ASP A 125 -3.37 18.39 4.46
N ARG A 126 -4.48 18.09 3.76
CA ARG A 126 -4.49 17.66 2.35
C ARG A 126 -3.73 16.36 2.08
N LEU A 127 -3.43 15.59 3.13
CA LEU A 127 -2.71 14.31 3.09
C LEU A 127 -3.51 13.17 3.71
N HIS A 128 -4.01 13.36 4.93
CA HIS A 128 -4.78 12.35 5.62
C HIS A 128 -6.24 12.38 5.18
N MET A 129 -6.80 11.19 5.01
CA MET A 129 -8.19 11.06 4.58
C MET A 129 -9.17 11.41 5.70
N ASN A 130 -10.28 11.99 5.31
CA ASN A 130 -11.45 12.12 6.17
C ASN A 130 -12.32 10.84 6.09
N ARG A 131 -13.46 10.85 6.77
CA ARG A 131 -14.38 9.71 6.81
C ARG A 131 -14.84 9.25 5.42
N THR A 132 -15.05 10.17 4.48
CA THR A 132 -15.47 9.86 3.09
C THR A 132 -14.35 9.14 2.34
N GLY A 133 -13.10 9.59 2.49
CA GLY A 133 -11.94 8.92 1.90
C GLY A 133 -11.77 7.49 2.42
N TYR A 134 -11.91 7.29 3.73
CA TYR A 134 -11.86 5.94 4.30
C TYR A 134 -13.05 5.06 3.88
N ALA A 135 -14.23 5.63 3.60
CA ALA A 135 -15.35 4.88 3.08
C ALA A 135 -15.05 4.28 1.69
N ILE A 136 -14.39 5.05 0.81
CA ILE A 136 -13.94 4.54 -0.50
C ILE A 136 -12.95 3.38 -0.32
N TRP A 137 -11.99 3.50 0.59
CA TRP A 137 -11.07 2.41 0.88
C TRP A 137 -11.79 1.16 1.38
N ALA A 138 -12.78 1.34 2.26
CA ALA A 138 -13.57 0.23 2.78
C ALA A 138 -14.33 -0.53 1.67
N GLU A 139 -14.84 0.17 0.66
CA GLU A 139 -15.50 -0.46 -0.49
C GLU A 139 -14.56 -1.34 -1.30
N VAL A 140 -13.29 -0.93 -1.46
CA VAL A 140 -12.26 -1.70 -2.16
C VAL A 140 -11.74 -2.86 -1.32
N ILE A 141 -11.49 -2.64 -0.02
CA ILE A 141 -10.75 -3.56 0.83
C ILE A 141 -11.65 -4.65 1.43
N ARG A 142 -12.88 -4.33 1.85
CA ARG A 142 -13.79 -5.30 2.49
C ARG A 142 -14.01 -6.59 1.71
N PRO A 143 -14.21 -6.56 0.37
CA PRO A 143 -14.40 -7.79 -0.40
C PRO A 143 -13.16 -8.69 -0.45
N LEU A 144 -11.99 -8.16 -0.11
CA LEU A 144 -10.71 -8.87 -0.13
C LEU A 144 -10.37 -9.53 1.22
N VAL A 145 -11.11 -9.21 2.28
CA VAL A 145 -10.85 -9.79 3.61
C VAL A 145 -11.30 -11.25 3.64
N MET A 146 -10.39 -12.14 3.98
CA MET A 146 -10.72 -13.56 4.23
C MET A 146 -11.65 -13.69 5.44
N GLU A 147 -12.68 -14.54 5.30
CA GLU A 147 -13.60 -14.90 6.40
C GLU A 147 -12.95 -15.86 7.43
#